data_d4d2ea2432a033f21fff222cdf88fc66
#
_entry.id   d4d2ea2432a033f21fff222cdf88fc66
#
_cell.length_a   1.000
_cell.length_b   1.000
_cell.length_c   1.000
_cell.angle_alpha   90.00
_cell.angle_beta   90.00
_cell.angle_gamma   90.00
#
_symmetry.space_group_name_H-M   'P 1'
#
loop_
_entity.id
_entity.type
_entity.pdbx_description
1 polymer ?
#
loop_
_entity_poly.entity_id
_entity_poly.type
_entity_poly.pdbx_seq_one_letter_code
_entity_poly.pdbx_strand_id
1 'polypeptide(L)'
;MWSSGLTLDPSRLSRRAFLGGATGAVCASSSLSSSASQGAPAAPQAPAQRWLASEDPAFAVGATAGDLTFVAQDAGGPGGLPSGAVAQAERTLENLRRALAAVGQSADDLVFLQVLLTDYAAAPEVGRLLRAAFPPNRSPTTCFVGVSSLGPDRLVRMDAIASTNRDRTPVVAEGVPLPLGATCHAIRVGELVFVGSVDAPEDVGTPSTIVLERMDAVLRAAGLGLKDSFRHWAFLRNMAAASVRDAYGRERTARLDPIFAPDEYPANSRIGSPALGAGVAQRSYAVATRGRRQYVESKFARRTPRVFAQSVRAGDWLFIAGQDAVDVAQQTLFVGDLRAQTEQCVRQLQFIMEAAGGTMDDIVKTTVYVLDGQDRSVFLGAYGEQIRRRLRSPWMPAGLTMTVDALRPDCLVEIDAVAWLGPR
;
A
#
# COMPACT_ATOMS: atom_id res chain seq x y z
N MET A 1 -39.34 12.34 38.99
CA MET A 1 -40.08 13.63 38.89
C MET A 1 -39.29 14.56 37.98
N TRP A 2 -39.96 15.09 37.02
CA TRP A 2 -39.67 16.08 36.00
C TRP A 2 -39.13 15.52 34.67
N SER A 3 -40.15 15.35 33.81
CA SER A 3 -40.12 15.27 32.37
C SER A 3 -40.04 16.67 31.76
N SER A 4 -39.43 16.85 30.63
CA SER A 4 -39.95 17.70 29.56
C SER A 4 -39.24 17.42 28.26
N GLY A 5 -40.01 16.93 27.31
CA GLY A 5 -39.64 16.72 25.91
C GLY A 5 -39.72 18.03 25.13
N LEU A 6 -39.01 18.04 24.02
CA LEU A 6 -39.20 18.99 22.92
C LEU A 6 -39.07 18.22 21.60
N THR A 7 -40.23 18.00 20.99
CA THR A 7 -40.40 17.59 19.61
C THR A 7 -40.26 18.80 18.71
N LEU A 8 -39.45 18.69 17.65
CA LEU A 8 -39.39 19.67 16.57
C LEU A 8 -40.09 19.12 15.33
N ASP A 9 -41.06 19.91 14.87
CA ASP A 9 -41.92 19.71 13.69
C ASP A 9 -41.16 20.11 12.39
N PRO A 10 -41.18 19.30 11.31
CA PRO A 10 -40.54 19.62 10.05
C PRO A 10 -41.55 20.07 8.99
N SER A 11 -42.10 21.28 9.12
CA SER A 11 -42.87 21.86 8.02
C SER A 11 -42.79 23.39 8.02
N ARG A 12 -41.78 23.95 7.32
CA ARG A 12 -41.85 25.32 6.74
C ARG A 12 -40.62 25.59 5.86
N LEU A 13 -40.74 25.30 4.58
CA LEU A 13 -39.93 25.92 3.53
C LEU A 13 -40.89 26.60 2.54
N SER A 14 -40.93 27.91 2.58
CA SER A 14 -41.64 28.72 1.59
C SER A 14 -40.72 29.18 0.47
N ARG A 15 -41.14 28.89 -0.76
CA ARG A 15 -40.59 29.42 -2.00
C ARG A 15 -40.86 30.93 -2.12
N ARG A 16 -39.88 31.69 -2.63
CA ARG A 16 -40.14 32.95 -3.34
C ARG A 16 -39.35 33.02 -4.62
N ALA A 17 -40.06 33.01 -5.72
CA ALA A 17 -39.60 33.39 -7.06
C ALA A 17 -39.73 34.93 -7.18
N PHE A 18 -38.81 35.52 -7.96
CA PHE A 18 -39.05 36.87 -8.52
C PHE A 18 -38.67 36.87 -10.00
N LEU A 19 -39.69 37.20 -10.81
CA LEU A 19 -39.61 37.46 -12.24
C LEU A 19 -39.60 38.99 -12.49
N GLY A 20 -39.04 39.39 -13.63
CA GLY A 20 -39.28 40.66 -14.32
C GLY A 20 -38.04 41.53 -14.41
N GLY A 21 -37.69 42.16 -15.52
CA GLY A 21 -38.33 42.37 -16.79
C GLY A 21 -37.35 43.16 -17.69
N ALA A 22 -37.53 43.07 -18.98
CA ALA A 22 -36.73 43.63 -20.05
C ALA A 22 -37.00 45.14 -20.27
N THR A 23 -36.02 45.90 -20.77
CA THR A 23 -36.19 46.89 -21.84
C THR A 23 -34.82 47.29 -22.43
N GLY A 24 -34.77 47.39 -23.74
CA GLY A 24 -33.66 47.61 -24.57
C GLY A 24 -33.31 49.06 -24.86
N ALA A 25 -32.17 49.28 -25.46
CA ALA A 25 -31.87 50.38 -26.42
C ALA A 25 -30.63 50.08 -27.23
N VAL A 26 -30.64 50.62 -28.43
CA VAL A 26 -29.87 50.32 -29.62
C VAL A 26 -28.65 51.26 -29.77
N CYS A 27 -27.64 50.78 -30.53
CA CYS A 27 -26.59 51.45 -31.31
C CYS A 27 -25.36 52.06 -30.63
N ALA A 28 -24.21 51.50 -30.94
CA ALA A 28 -23.25 52.13 -31.88
C ALA A 28 -22.02 51.24 -32.10
N SER A 29 -21.71 51.01 -33.35
CA SER A 29 -20.55 50.32 -33.88
C SER A 29 -19.24 51.13 -33.66
N SER A 30 -18.23 50.50 -33.05
CA SER A 30 -16.85 50.88 -33.23
C SER A 30 -15.98 49.61 -33.22
N SER A 31 -15.39 49.35 -34.38
CA SER A 31 -14.41 48.29 -34.62
C SER A 31 -13.13 48.55 -33.83
N LEU A 32 -12.85 47.70 -32.87
CA LEU A 32 -11.52 47.58 -32.29
C LEU A 32 -11.04 46.16 -32.44
N SER A 33 -9.97 45.99 -33.17
CA SER A 33 -9.21 44.78 -33.38
C SER A 33 -8.81 44.18 -32.02
N SER A 34 -9.44 43.08 -31.60
CA SER A 34 -8.97 42.31 -30.46
C SER A 34 -7.85 41.37 -30.93
N SER A 35 -6.62 41.69 -30.51
CA SER A 35 -5.52 40.74 -30.49
C SER A 35 -5.93 39.57 -29.56
N ALA A 36 -6.15 38.40 -30.14
CA ALA A 36 -6.35 37.17 -29.37
C ALA A 36 -5.06 36.88 -28.57
N SER A 37 -5.13 37.09 -27.27
CA SER A 37 -4.15 36.51 -26.35
C SER A 37 -4.33 35.00 -26.40
N GLN A 38 -3.39 34.29 -27.00
CA GLN A 38 -3.31 32.83 -26.85
C GLN A 38 -3.11 32.56 -25.36
N GLY A 39 -4.17 32.06 -24.71
CA GLY A 39 -4.11 31.59 -23.35
C GLY A 39 -3.06 30.47 -23.25
N ALA A 40 -2.14 30.59 -22.32
CA ALA A 40 -1.24 29.52 -21.96
C ALA A 40 -2.04 28.23 -21.73
N PRO A 41 -1.54 27.08 -22.19
CA PRO A 41 -2.23 25.81 -21.96
C PRO A 41 -2.45 25.65 -20.44
N ALA A 42 -3.68 25.40 -20.03
CA ALA A 42 -4.03 25.11 -18.65
C ALA A 42 -3.13 23.96 -18.17
N ALA A 43 -2.43 24.15 -17.07
CA ALA A 43 -1.69 23.07 -16.43
C ALA A 43 -2.62 21.87 -16.24
N PRO A 44 -2.15 20.65 -16.51
CA PRO A 44 -2.98 19.47 -16.33
C PRO A 44 -3.48 19.45 -14.87
N GLN A 45 -4.79 19.50 -14.69
CA GLN A 45 -5.39 19.37 -13.36
C GLN A 45 -4.98 18.00 -12.83
N ALA A 46 -4.41 17.98 -11.61
CA ALA A 46 -4.11 16.75 -10.92
C ALA A 46 -5.37 15.86 -10.89
N PRO A 47 -5.26 14.56 -11.19
CA PRO A 47 -6.42 13.69 -11.18
C PRO A 47 -7.04 13.69 -9.79
N ALA A 48 -8.33 13.99 -9.71
CA ALA A 48 -9.08 13.89 -8.47
C ALA A 48 -8.94 12.47 -7.91
N GLN A 49 -8.82 12.34 -6.59
CA GLN A 49 -8.82 11.02 -5.94
C GLN A 49 -10.10 10.27 -6.34
N ARG A 50 -9.95 9.02 -6.78
CA ARG A 50 -11.05 8.13 -7.16
C ARG A 50 -10.97 6.86 -6.34
N TRP A 51 -12.13 6.38 -5.92
CA TRP A 51 -12.27 5.18 -5.10
C TRP A 51 -13.15 4.17 -5.81
N LEU A 52 -12.74 2.90 -5.77
CA LEU A 52 -13.53 1.78 -6.25
C LEU A 52 -14.21 1.13 -5.05
N ALA A 53 -15.55 1.19 -5.02
CA ALA A 53 -16.34 0.61 -3.94
C ALA A 53 -16.11 -0.92 -3.84
N SER A 54 -16.18 -1.43 -2.61
CA SER A 54 -16.10 -2.86 -2.29
C SER A 54 -17.40 -3.30 -1.63
N GLU A 55 -17.73 -4.58 -1.75
CA GLU A 55 -18.73 -5.24 -0.90
C GLU A 55 -18.22 -5.39 0.54
N ASP A 56 -16.90 -5.41 0.75
CA ASP A 56 -16.30 -5.40 2.09
C ASP A 56 -16.41 -3.99 2.67
N PRO A 57 -17.13 -3.79 3.79
CA PRO A 57 -17.30 -2.48 4.39
C PRO A 57 -16.01 -1.92 5.02
N ALA A 58 -14.97 -2.73 5.17
CA ALA A 58 -13.71 -2.34 5.79
C ALA A 58 -12.70 -1.71 4.82
N PHE A 59 -12.82 -1.97 3.50
CA PHE A 59 -11.87 -1.51 2.49
C PHE A 59 -12.56 -1.09 1.19
N ALA A 60 -11.93 -0.18 0.45
CA ALA A 60 -12.21 -0.04 -0.98
C ALA A 60 -11.46 -1.10 -1.77
N VAL A 61 -11.99 -1.48 -2.94
CA VAL A 61 -11.32 -2.36 -3.90
C VAL A 61 -10.06 -1.71 -4.46
N GLY A 62 -10.10 -0.39 -4.66
CA GLY A 62 -8.99 0.37 -5.18
C GLY A 62 -9.12 1.85 -4.90
N ALA A 63 -8.00 2.55 -5.01
CA ALA A 63 -7.91 3.99 -4.89
C ALA A 63 -6.87 4.55 -5.86
N THR A 64 -7.21 5.64 -6.53
CA THR A 64 -6.31 6.40 -7.40
C THR A 64 -6.03 7.75 -6.78
N ALA A 65 -4.77 8.14 -6.70
CA ALA A 65 -4.34 9.47 -6.32
C ALA A 65 -3.04 9.82 -7.05
N GLY A 66 -2.84 11.07 -7.41
CA GLY A 66 -1.70 11.44 -8.22
C GLY A 66 -1.60 10.57 -9.49
N ASP A 67 -0.44 10.00 -9.72
CA ASP A 67 -0.16 9.11 -10.85
C ASP A 67 -0.22 7.61 -10.49
N LEU A 68 -0.53 7.25 -9.25
CA LEU A 68 -0.61 5.86 -8.80
C LEU A 68 -2.05 5.41 -8.53
N THR A 69 -2.29 4.15 -8.83
CA THR A 69 -3.52 3.43 -8.48
C THR A 69 -3.15 2.19 -7.68
N PHE A 70 -3.81 2.00 -6.56
CA PHE A 70 -3.69 0.82 -5.70
C PHE A 70 -4.96 -0.01 -5.84
N VAL A 71 -4.83 -1.30 -6.11
CA VAL A 71 -5.97 -2.23 -6.27
C VAL A 71 -5.67 -3.53 -5.57
N ALA A 72 -6.59 -3.98 -4.72
CA ALA A 72 -6.52 -5.29 -4.10
C ALA A 72 -7.70 -6.16 -4.53
N GLN A 73 -7.44 -7.35 -5.06
CA GLN A 73 -8.45 -8.26 -5.59
C GLN A 73 -8.25 -9.70 -5.13
N ASP A 74 -9.35 -10.42 -5.05
CA ASP A 74 -9.41 -11.88 -4.96
C ASP A 74 -10.33 -12.46 -6.05
N ALA A 75 -10.56 -13.76 -6.02
CA ALA A 75 -11.39 -14.46 -7.00
C ALA A 75 -12.89 -14.35 -6.72
N GLY A 76 -13.33 -13.53 -5.78
CA GLY A 76 -14.75 -13.33 -5.46
C GLY A 76 -15.55 -12.75 -6.62
N GLY A 77 -16.84 -12.98 -6.59
CA GLY A 77 -17.78 -12.50 -7.59
C GLY A 77 -18.95 -13.46 -7.85
N PRO A 78 -19.82 -13.12 -8.80
CA PRO A 78 -20.95 -13.98 -9.16
C PRO A 78 -20.48 -15.39 -9.54
N GLY A 79 -21.18 -16.41 -9.04
CA GLY A 79 -20.87 -17.82 -9.28
C GLY A 79 -19.90 -18.44 -8.26
N GLY A 80 -19.56 -17.72 -7.18
CA GLY A 80 -18.69 -18.24 -6.12
C GLY A 80 -17.20 -18.28 -6.49
N LEU A 81 -16.40 -18.89 -5.61
CA LEU A 81 -14.95 -19.03 -5.80
C LEU A 81 -14.64 -20.21 -6.72
N PRO A 82 -13.75 -20.09 -7.70
CA PRO A 82 -13.25 -21.22 -8.48
C PRO A 82 -12.50 -22.22 -7.59
N SER A 83 -12.54 -23.50 -7.99
CA SER A 83 -11.78 -24.54 -7.31
C SER A 83 -10.30 -24.48 -7.69
N GLY A 84 -9.42 -24.48 -6.69
CA GLY A 84 -7.97 -24.51 -6.85
C GLY A 84 -7.31 -23.13 -7.06
N ALA A 85 -6.06 -23.04 -6.66
CA ALA A 85 -5.32 -21.77 -6.60
C ALA A 85 -5.08 -21.15 -7.98
N VAL A 86 -4.82 -21.96 -9.01
CA VAL A 86 -4.56 -21.44 -10.37
C VAL A 86 -5.83 -20.82 -10.95
N ALA A 87 -6.98 -21.49 -10.85
CA ALA A 87 -8.25 -20.96 -11.32
C ALA A 87 -8.68 -19.71 -10.52
N GLN A 88 -8.39 -19.66 -9.21
CA GLN A 88 -8.57 -18.44 -8.43
C GLN A 88 -7.62 -17.32 -8.87
N ALA A 89 -6.36 -17.64 -9.21
CA ALA A 89 -5.42 -16.62 -9.73
C ALA A 89 -5.88 -16.03 -11.07
N GLU A 90 -6.38 -16.85 -11.98
CA GLU A 90 -6.97 -16.39 -13.26
C GLU A 90 -8.14 -15.43 -13.03
N ARG A 91 -9.09 -15.84 -12.18
CA ARG A 91 -10.25 -14.99 -11.85
C ARG A 91 -9.82 -13.71 -11.12
N THR A 92 -8.85 -13.79 -10.21
CA THR A 92 -8.31 -12.62 -9.50
C THR A 92 -7.67 -11.63 -10.48
N LEU A 93 -6.90 -12.11 -11.45
CA LEU A 93 -6.30 -11.29 -12.50
C LEU A 93 -7.36 -10.64 -13.39
N GLU A 94 -8.44 -11.37 -13.70
CA GLU A 94 -9.58 -10.81 -14.46
C GLU A 94 -10.29 -9.70 -13.66
N ASN A 95 -10.53 -9.92 -12.35
CA ASN A 95 -11.11 -8.92 -11.47
C ASN A 95 -10.20 -7.68 -11.37
N LEU A 96 -8.88 -7.87 -11.28
CA LEU A 96 -7.90 -6.79 -11.30
C LEU A 96 -7.97 -5.96 -12.59
N ARG A 97 -8.05 -6.62 -13.75
CA ARG A 97 -8.22 -5.94 -15.05
C ARG A 97 -9.49 -5.11 -15.11
N ARG A 98 -10.61 -5.65 -14.60
CA ARG A 98 -11.89 -4.89 -14.52
C ARG A 98 -11.79 -3.68 -13.60
N ALA A 99 -11.15 -3.84 -12.44
CA ALA A 99 -10.95 -2.72 -11.51
C ALA A 99 -10.10 -1.61 -12.12
N LEU A 100 -9.01 -1.95 -12.81
CA LEU A 100 -8.18 -0.97 -13.52
C LEU A 100 -8.94 -0.29 -14.65
N ALA A 101 -9.72 -1.03 -15.44
CA ALA A 101 -10.55 -0.46 -16.50
C ALA A 101 -11.57 0.55 -15.98
N ALA A 102 -12.13 0.34 -14.80
CA ALA A 102 -13.08 1.27 -14.16
C ALA A 102 -12.47 2.65 -13.84
N VAL A 103 -11.14 2.74 -13.75
CA VAL A 103 -10.41 4.01 -13.56
C VAL A 103 -9.67 4.46 -14.84
N GLY A 104 -9.94 3.82 -15.98
CA GLY A 104 -9.36 4.18 -17.27
C GLY A 104 -7.92 3.68 -17.48
N GLN A 105 -7.51 2.66 -16.72
CA GLN A 105 -6.21 2.00 -16.81
C GLN A 105 -6.34 0.57 -17.33
N SER A 106 -5.22 -0.05 -17.64
CA SER A 106 -5.14 -1.44 -18.08
C SER A 106 -4.10 -2.22 -17.27
N ALA A 107 -4.03 -3.52 -17.47
CA ALA A 107 -3.00 -4.34 -16.86
C ALA A 107 -1.57 -3.97 -17.32
N ASP A 108 -1.42 -3.30 -18.46
CA ASP A 108 -0.13 -2.79 -18.96
C ASP A 108 0.42 -1.62 -18.13
N ASP A 109 -0.45 -0.99 -17.32
CA ASP A 109 -0.08 0.11 -16.43
C ASP A 109 0.44 -0.40 -15.07
N LEU A 110 0.38 -1.72 -14.81
CA LEU A 110 0.88 -2.32 -13.58
C LEU A 110 2.40 -2.16 -13.46
N VAL A 111 2.84 -1.69 -12.30
CA VAL A 111 4.27 -1.55 -11.97
C VAL A 111 4.73 -2.56 -10.91
N PHE A 112 3.85 -2.94 -10.01
CA PHE A 112 4.13 -3.92 -8.96
C PHE A 112 2.91 -4.81 -8.70
N LEU A 113 3.14 -6.10 -8.46
CA LEU A 113 2.11 -7.08 -8.14
C LEU A 113 2.56 -8.00 -7.01
N GLN A 114 1.95 -7.87 -5.84
CA GLN A 114 2.09 -8.85 -4.77
C GLN A 114 1.05 -9.96 -4.94
N VAL A 115 1.50 -11.19 -4.87
CA VAL A 115 0.65 -12.39 -4.95
C VAL A 115 0.70 -13.13 -3.62
N LEU A 116 -0.43 -13.21 -2.97
CA LEU A 116 -0.60 -13.92 -1.70
C LEU A 116 -1.24 -15.28 -1.95
N LEU A 117 -0.67 -16.30 -1.35
CA LEU A 117 -1.08 -17.69 -1.50
C LEU A 117 -1.23 -18.38 -0.13
N THR A 118 -2.34 -19.06 0.10
CA THR A 118 -2.49 -19.94 1.29
C THR A 118 -1.82 -21.29 1.08
N ASP A 119 -1.71 -21.74 -0.16
CA ASP A 119 -0.92 -22.90 -0.55
C ASP A 119 0.21 -22.43 -1.50
N TYR A 120 1.41 -22.33 -0.95
CA TYR A 120 2.57 -21.87 -1.73
C TYR A 120 3.06 -22.89 -2.77
N ALA A 121 2.63 -24.14 -2.72
CA ALA A 121 2.94 -25.14 -3.75
C ALA A 121 2.40 -24.74 -5.13
N ALA A 122 1.33 -23.95 -5.17
CA ALA A 122 0.77 -23.41 -6.42
C ALA A 122 1.59 -22.25 -7.02
N ALA A 123 2.55 -21.67 -6.29
CA ALA A 123 3.29 -20.48 -6.74
C ALA A 123 3.97 -20.62 -8.10
N PRO A 124 4.63 -21.76 -8.46
CA PRO A 124 5.25 -21.91 -9.78
C PRO A 124 4.22 -21.87 -10.92
N GLU A 125 3.03 -22.43 -10.73
CA GLU A 125 1.97 -22.43 -11.74
C GLU A 125 1.34 -21.05 -11.89
N VAL A 126 1.03 -20.39 -10.78
CA VAL A 126 0.55 -19.01 -10.79
C VAL A 126 1.61 -18.07 -11.39
N GLY A 127 2.88 -18.30 -11.14
CA GLY A 127 3.99 -17.55 -11.75
C GLY A 127 4.04 -17.72 -13.28
N ARG A 128 3.83 -18.95 -13.79
CA ARG A 128 3.73 -19.22 -15.24
C ARG A 128 2.52 -18.51 -15.87
N LEU A 129 1.37 -18.56 -15.21
CA LEU A 129 0.17 -17.85 -15.61
C LEU A 129 0.43 -16.33 -15.74
N LEU A 130 1.02 -15.72 -14.73
CA LEU A 130 1.33 -14.28 -14.75
C LEU A 130 2.33 -13.95 -15.89
N ARG A 131 3.38 -14.75 -16.06
CA ARG A 131 4.35 -14.55 -17.14
C ARG A 131 3.70 -14.62 -18.53
N ALA A 132 2.72 -15.49 -18.72
CA ALA A 132 1.97 -15.60 -19.97
C ALA A 132 0.93 -14.48 -20.15
N ALA A 133 0.46 -13.88 -19.06
CA ALA A 133 -0.61 -12.89 -19.07
C ALA A 133 -0.14 -11.48 -19.48
N PHE A 134 1.17 -11.21 -19.46
CA PHE A 134 1.76 -9.91 -19.75
C PHE A 134 2.80 -10.00 -20.87
N PRO A 135 2.83 -9.05 -21.82
CA PRO A 135 3.95 -8.89 -22.75
C PRO A 135 5.25 -8.64 -21.94
N PRO A 136 6.41 -9.15 -22.40
CA PRO A 136 7.67 -9.06 -21.63
C PRO A 136 8.07 -7.64 -21.20
N ASN A 137 7.79 -6.65 -22.05
CA ASN A 137 8.07 -5.23 -21.77
C ASN A 137 6.98 -4.52 -20.95
N ARG A 138 5.87 -5.20 -20.63
CA ARG A 138 4.74 -4.69 -19.84
C ARG A 138 4.49 -5.49 -18.56
N SER A 139 5.25 -6.56 -18.35
CA SER A 139 5.16 -7.33 -17.09
C SER A 139 5.45 -6.44 -15.88
N PRO A 140 4.61 -6.46 -14.83
CA PRO A 140 4.97 -5.86 -13.56
C PRO A 140 6.15 -6.60 -12.93
N THR A 141 6.85 -5.95 -11.99
CA THR A 141 7.67 -6.72 -11.05
C THR A 141 6.76 -7.35 -9.98
N THR A 142 7.20 -8.43 -9.36
CA THR A 142 6.33 -9.25 -8.52
C THR A 142 6.91 -9.56 -7.14
N CYS A 143 6.04 -9.93 -6.20
CA CYS A 143 6.42 -10.53 -4.92
C CYS A 143 5.39 -11.59 -4.52
N PHE A 144 5.79 -12.86 -4.46
CA PHE A 144 4.94 -13.97 -4.02
C PHE A 144 5.18 -14.25 -2.53
N VAL A 145 4.12 -14.31 -1.73
CA VAL A 145 4.19 -14.55 -0.28
C VAL A 145 3.17 -15.59 0.12
N GLY A 146 3.62 -16.60 0.87
CA GLY A 146 2.73 -17.52 1.55
C GLY A 146 2.15 -16.88 2.80
N VAL A 147 0.86 -17.11 3.02
CA VAL A 147 0.11 -16.58 4.17
C VAL A 147 -0.73 -17.67 4.80
N SER A 148 -1.04 -17.55 6.09
CA SER A 148 -1.83 -18.59 6.80
C SER A 148 -3.28 -18.58 6.35
N SER A 149 -3.87 -17.42 6.03
CA SER A 149 -5.24 -17.31 5.55
C SER A 149 -5.49 -16.00 4.79
N LEU A 150 -6.43 -16.06 3.85
CA LEU A 150 -6.98 -14.91 3.12
C LEU A 150 -8.49 -14.74 3.36
N GLY A 151 -9.05 -15.52 4.25
CA GLY A 151 -10.48 -15.66 4.52
C GLY A 151 -11.04 -16.98 3.96
N PRO A 152 -12.32 -17.30 4.23
CA PRO A 152 -12.91 -18.58 3.85
C PRO A 152 -12.72 -18.90 2.36
N ASP A 153 -12.21 -20.09 2.06
CA ASP A 153 -12.02 -20.67 0.72
C ASP A 153 -11.18 -19.85 -0.27
N ARG A 154 -10.56 -18.77 0.19
CA ARG A 154 -9.68 -17.92 -0.63
C ARG A 154 -8.26 -18.45 -0.60
N LEU A 155 -7.79 -18.89 -1.78
CA LEU A 155 -6.46 -19.46 -1.96
C LEU A 155 -5.48 -18.42 -2.52
N VAL A 156 -5.99 -17.40 -3.23
CA VAL A 156 -5.17 -16.37 -3.90
C VAL A 156 -5.76 -15.00 -3.67
N ARG A 157 -4.89 -14.03 -3.43
CA ARG A 157 -5.19 -12.61 -3.46
C ARG A 157 -4.07 -11.86 -4.16
N MET A 158 -4.39 -10.83 -4.90
CA MET A 158 -3.42 -9.98 -5.58
C MET A 158 -3.56 -8.53 -5.12
N ASP A 159 -2.44 -7.91 -4.81
CA ASP A 159 -2.31 -6.52 -4.43
C ASP A 159 -1.41 -5.83 -5.45
N ALA A 160 -1.93 -4.82 -6.12
CA ALA A 160 -1.32 -4.23 -7.28
C ALA A 160 -1.13 -2.73 -7.14
N ILE A 161 -0.05 -2.24 -7.72
CA ILE A 161 0.21 -0.83 -7.96
C ILE A 161 0.29 -0.64 -9.47
N ALA A 162 -0.53 0.29 -10.00
CA ALA A 162 -0.47 0.74 -11.39
C ALA A 162 -0.11 2.23 -11.44
N SER A 163 0.39 2.70 -12.58
CA SER A 163 0.72 4.11 -12.78
C SER A 163 0.22 4.63 -14.12
N THR A 164 -0.32 5.84 -14.12
CA THR A 164 -0.64 6.59 -15.35
C THR A 164 0.58 7.26 -15.97
N ASN A 165 1.71 7.32 -15.24
CA ASN A 165 2.93 7.90 -15.73
C ASN A 165 3.54 7.02 -16.84
N ARG A 166 3.77 7.60 -18.00
CA ARG A 166 4.29 6.90 -19.20
C ARG A 166 5.82 6.76 -19.21
N ASP A 167 6.54 7.48 -18.35
CA ASP A 167 7.98 7.27 -18.12
C ASP A 167 8.20 6.01 -17.26
N ARG A 168 8.02 4.86 -17.91
CA ARG A 168 8.09 3.52 -17.32
C ARG A 168 9.27 2.75 -17.92
N THR A 169 10.21 2.32 -17.09
CA THR A 169 11.40 1.58 -17.51
C THR A 169 11.55 0.31 -16.67
N PRO A 170 11.49 -0.89 -17.27
CA PRO A 170 11.84 -2.11 -16.58
C PRO A 170 13.36 -2.18 -16.32
N VAL A 171 13.73 -2.72 -15.16
CA VAL A 171 15.12 -2.85 -14.71
C VAL A 171 15.46 -4.31 -14.53
N VAL A 172 16.56 -4.74 -15.14
CA VAL A 172 17.12 -6.10 -14.97
C VAL A 172 18.51 -5.95 -14.40
N ALA A 173 18.78 -6.62 -13.30
CA ALA A 173 20.09 -6.68 -12.65
C ALA A 173 20.77 -8.01 -12.97
N GLU A 174 22.04 -7.95 -13.33
CA GLU A 174 22.83 -9.15 -13.57
C GLU A 174 23.17 -9.86 -12.24
N GLY A 175 23.21 -11.19 -12.23
CA GLY A 175 23.57 -11.99 -11.07
C GLY A 175 22.53 -12.06 -9.95
N VAL A 176 21.37 -11.41 -10.10
CA VAL A 176 20.25 -11.51 -9.15
C VAL A 176 19.17 -12.39 -9.78
N PRO A 177 18.60 -13.38 -9.06
CA PRO A 177 17.47 -14.14 -9.55
C PRO A 177 16.23 -13.26 -9.78
N LEU A 178 15.55 -13.46 -10.91
CA LEU A 178 14.30 -12.74 -11.20
C LEU A 178 13.19 -13.11 -10.21
N PRO A 179 12.35 -12.17 -9.82
CA PRO A 179 11.12 -12.48 -9.08
C PRO A 179 10.25 -13.49 -9.84
N LEU A 180 9.61 -14.39 -9.13
CA LEU A 180 8.73 -15.41 -9.71
C LEU A 180 7.62 -14.77 -10.53
N GLY A 181 7.46 -15.20 -11.79
CA GLY A 181 6.43 -14.67 -12.69
C GLY A 181 6.75 -13.32 -13.35
N ALA A 182 7.82 -12.63 -12.97
CA ALA A 182 8.25 -11.36 -13.56
C ALA A 182 9.30 -11.56 -14.67
N THR A 183 9.47 -10.51 -15.50
CA THR A 183 10.53 -10.39 -16.51
C THR A 183 11.57 -9.34 -16.16
N CYS A 184 11.39 -8.64 -15.05
CA CYS A 184 12.29 -7.60 -14.55
C CYS A 184 12.35 -7.64 -13.01
N HIS A 185 13.43 -7.10 -12.45
CA HIS A 185 13.63 -7.01 -11.00
C HIS A 185 12.92 -5.78 -10.40
N ALA A 186 12.86 -4.70 -11.15
CA ALA A 186 12.21 -3.47 -10.71
C ALA A 186 11.58 -2.74 -11.90
N ILE A 187 10.68 -1.81 -11.58
CA ILE A 187 10.16 -0.85 -12.54
C ILE A 187 10.38 0.55 -12.00
N ARG A 188 11.06 1.37 -12.80
CA ARG A 188 11.10 2.81 -12.60
C ARG A 188 9.89 3.43 -13.27
N VAL A 189 9.19 4.29 -12.54
CA VAL A 189 8.09 5.12 -13.04
C VAL A 189 8.22 6.52 -12.47
N GLY A 190 8.47 7.50 -13.35
CA GLY A 190 8.85 8.83 -12.91
C GLY A 190 10.09 8.79 -11.99
N GLU A 191 9.97 9.37 -10.81
CA GLU A 191 11.04 9.38 -9.81
C GLU A 191 11.06 8.12 -8.91
N LEU A 192 10.01 7.33 -8.90
CA LEU A 192 9.90 6.14 -8.06
C LEU A 192 10.46 4.90 -8.76
N VAL A 193 11.06 4.02 -7.98
CA VAL A 193 11.49 2.68 -8.39
C VAL A 193 10.85 1.66 -7.47
N PHE A 194 9.98 0.82 -8.05
CA PHE A 194 9.37 -0.31 -7.37
C PHE A 194 10.23 -1.54 -7.58
N VAL A 195 10.91 -1.99 -6.54
CA VAL A 195 11.75 -3.19 -6.55
C VAL A 195 10.88 -4.39 -6.21
N GLY A 196 10.88 -5.40 -7.06
CA GLY A 196 10.22 -6.69 -6.80
C GLY A 196 10.94 -7.51 -5.74
N SER A 197 10.50 -8.72 -5.53
CA SER A 197 11.11 -9.55 -4.49
C SER A 197 12.57 -9.86 -4.77
N VAL A 198 13.38 -9.75 -3.73
CA VAL A 198 14.72 -10.31 -3.62
C VAL A 198 14.74 -11.28 -2.47
N ASP A 199 15.35 -12.45 -2.69
CA ASP A 199 15.34 -13.57 -1.76
C ASP A 199 16.73 -13.81 -1.17
N ALA A 200 16.75 -14.37 0.06
CA ALA A 200 17.95 -15.00 0.60
C ALA A 200 17.66 -16.47 0.91
N PRO A 201 18.56 -17.39 0.56
CA PRO A 201 18.39 -18.81 0.85
C PRO A 201 18.55 -19.14 2.34
N GLU A 202 18.07 -20.34 2.75
CA GLU A 202 18.10 -20.81 4.15
C GLU A 202 19.51 -21.25 4.59
N ASP A 203 20.35 -21.66 3.66
CA ASP A 203 21.71 -22.19 3.91
C ASP A 203 22.77 -21.10 4.12
N VAL A 204 22.38 -19.83 4.08
CA VAL A 204 23.28 -18.70 4.36
C VAL A 204 23.15 -18.25 5.82
N GLY A 205 24.27 -17.96 6.46
CA GLY A 205 24.29 -17.48 7.85
C GLY A 205 23.76 -16.06 8.05
N THR A 206 23.57 -15.29 6.95
CA THR A 206 23.24 -13.85 6.98
C THR A 206 22.18 -13.48 5.95
N PRO A 207 20.92 -13.99 6.08
CA PRO A 207 19.89 -13.77 5.07
C PRO A 207 19.59 -12.29 4.77
N SER A 208 19.56 -11.45 5.80
CA SER A 208 19.21 -10.03 5.62
C SER A 208 20.33 -9.26 4.92
N THR A 209 21.58 -9.63 5.14
CA THR A 209 22.72 -9.07 4.41
C THR A 209 22.61 -9.38 2.92
N ILE A 210 22.37 -10.66 2.57
CA ILE A 210 22.21 -11.09 1.16
C ILE A 210 21.04 -10.36 0.48
N VAL A 211 19.90 -10.25 1.17
CA VAL A 211 18.74 -9.50 0.63
C VAL A 211 19.10 -8.05 0.33
N LEU A 212 19.77 -7.36 1.26
CA LEU A 212 20.15 -5.95 1.08
C LEU A 212 21.21 -5.77 -0.01
N GLU A 213 22.15 -6.72 -0.18
CA GLU A 213 23.12 -6.72 -1.28
C GLU A 213 22.46 -6.93 -2.64
N ARG A 214 21.53 -7.88 -2.75
CA ARG A 214 20.75 -8.10 -3.97
C ARG A 214 19.86 -6.89 -4.29
N MET A 215 19.25 -6.28 -3.28
CA MET A 215 18.47 -5.04 -3.44
C MET A 215 19.34 -3.89 -3.95
N ASP A 216 20.54 -3.72 -3.39
CA ASP A 216 21.52 -2.71 -3.86
C ASP A 216 21.92 -2.96 -5.32
N ALA A 217 22.15 -4.22 -5.72
CA ALA A 217 22.46 -4.56 -7.11
C ALA A 217 21.32 -4.20 -8.06
N VAL A 218 20.06 -4.49 -7.69
CA VAL A 218 18.88 -4.09 -8.48
C VAL A 218 18.77 -2.57 -8.57
N LEU A 219 18.97 -1.86 -7.45
CA LEU A 219 18.91 -0.40 -7.44
C LEU A 219 20.05 0.23 -8.26
N ARG A 220 21.26 -0.35 -8.23
CA ARG A 220 22.38 0.11 -9.09
C ARG A 220 22.06 -0.05 -10.57
N ALA A 221 21.40 -1.15 -10.96
CA ALA A 221 20.92 -1.33 -12.33
C ALA A 221 19.86 -0.27 -12.74
N ALA A 222 19.14 0.30 -11.77
CA ALA A 222 18.23 1.42 -11.95
C ALA A 222 18.94 2.80 -11.91
N GLY A 223 20.28 2.84 -11.71
CA GLY A 223 21.07 4.06 -11.53
C GLY A 223 20.89 4.71 -10.17
N LEU A 224 20.53 3.94 -9.15
CA LEU A 224 20.37 4.31 -7.74
C LEU A 224 21.36 3.49 -6.90
N GLY A 225 21.17 3.50 -5.58
CA GLY A 225 21.84 2.62 -4.64
C GLY A 225 20.95 2.36 -3.43
N LEU A 226 21.39 1.51 -2.52
CA LEU A 226 20.64 1.19 -1.32
C LEU A 226 20.28 2.44 -0.50
N LYS A 227 21.14 3.46 -0.52
CA LYS A 227 20.91 4.78 0.10
C LYS A 227 19.65 5.49 -0.40
N ASP A 228 19.18 5.17 -1.61
CA ASP A 228 18.02 5.80 -2.24
C ASP A 228 16.71 5.06 -1.94
N SER A 229 16.79 3.86 -1.33
CA SER A 229 15.62 3.14 -0.85
C SER A 229 15.07 3.79 0.41
N PHE A 230 13.75 3.84 0.53
CA PHE A 230 13.10 4.52 1.65
C PHE A 230 11.95 3.75 2.28
N ARG A 231 11.47 2.70 1.64
CA ARG A 231 10.43 1.82 2.16
C ARG A 231 10.77 0.37 1.86
N HIS A 232 10.85 -0.46 2.91
CA HIS A 232 11.14 -1.88 2.83
C HIS A 232 10.00 -2.71 3.41
N TRP A 233 9.76 -3.89 2.83
CA TRP A 233 8.98 -4.96 3.42
C TRP A 233 9.82 -6.23 3.47
N ALA A 234 9.85 -6.89 4.61
CA ALA A 234 10.59 -8.11 4.83
C ALA A 234 9.66 -9.22 5.35
N PHE A 235 9.60 -10.31 4.62
CA PHE A 235 8.94 -11.54 5.02
C PHE A 235 10.01 -12.56 5.43
N LEU A 236 9.86 -13.11 6.64
CA LEU A 236 10.83 -14.03 7.23
C LEU A 236 10.17 -15.37 7.55
N ARG A 237 10.85 -16.45 7.20
CA ARG A 237 10.53 -17.79 7.71
C ARG A 237 10.92 -17.88 9.19
N ASN A 238 10.13 -18.58 9.97
CA ASN A 238 10.40 -18.83 11.38
C ASN A 238 10.57 -17.56 12.24
N MET A 239 9.92 -16.46 11.87
CA MET A 239 10.05 -15.18 12.59
C MET A 239 9.58 -15.24 14.05
N ALA A 240 8.78 -16.22 14.42
CA ALA A 240 8.39 -16.48 15.81
C ALA A 240 9.62 -16.75 16.71
N ALA A 241 10.70 -17.31 16.17
CA ALA A 241 11.94 -17.52 16.92
C ALA A 241 12.70 -16.21 17.17
N ALA A 242 13.07 -15.95 18.42
CA ALA A 242 13.84 -14.75 18.80
C ALA A 242 15.16 -14.65 18.04
N SER A 243 15.86 -15.77 17.85
CA SER A 243 17.13 -15.82 17.11
C SER A 243 16.99 -15.28 15.68
N VAL A 244 15.90 -15.55 14.98
CA VAL A 244 15.63 -15.03 13.63
C VAL A 244 15.39 -13.53 13.65
N ARG A 245 14.58 -13.04 14.60
CA ARG A 245 14.35 -11.60 14.76
C ARG A 245 15.60 -10.82 15.11
N ASP A 246 16.42 -11.37 16.00
CA ASP A 246 17.66 -10.74 16.44
C ASP A 246 18.73 -10.75 15.33
N ALA A 247 18.84 -11.84 14.58
CA ALA A 247 19.71 -11.92 13.41
C ALA A 247 19.33 -10.88 12.37
N TYR A 248 18.02 -10.81 12.00
CA TYR A 248 17.50 -9.78 11.12
C TYR A 248 17.87 -8.36 11.57
N GLY A 249 17.67 -8.06 12.85
CA GLY A 249 17.99 -6.74 13.42
C GLY A 249 19.49 -6.41 13.30
N ARG A 250 20.35 -7.32 13.76
CA ARG A 250 21.83 -7.14 13.71
C ARG A 250 22.35 -6.96 12.29
N GLU A 251 21.96 -7.83 11.37
CA GLU A 251 22.45 -7.82 9.99
C GLU A 251 21.98 -6.56 9.26
N ARG A 252 20.70 -6.20 9.43
CA ARG A 252 20.14 -5.00 8.84
C ARG A 252 20.83 -3.74 9.36
N THR A 253 21.01 -3.62 10.67
CA THR A 253 21.71 -2.50 11.28
C THR A 253 23.17 -2.43 10.78
N ALA A 254 23.91 -3.52 10.79
CA ALA A 254 25.30 -3.55 10.31
C ALA A 254 25.42 -3.10 8.84
N ARG A 255 24.43 -3.42 8.00
CA ARG A 255 24.43 -3.04 6.58
C ARG A 255 23.96 -1.61 6.32
N LEU A 256 23.04 -1.07 7.14
CA LEU A 256 22.44 0.24 6.93
C LEU A 256 23.14 1.37 7.70
N ASP A 257 23.72 1.12 8.88
CA ASP A 257 24.44 2.13 9.68
C ASP A 257 25.52 2.91 8.89
N PRO A 258 26.31 2.28 7.99
CA PRO A 258 27.28 3.02 7.17
C PRO A 258 26.66 3.91 6.10
N ILE A 259 25.34 3.74 5.83
CA ILE A 259 24.64 4.34 4.67
C ILE A 259 23.69 5.45 5.12
N PHE A 260 23.01 5.25 6.24
CA PHE A 260 21.92 6.12 6.72
C PHE A 260 22.25 6.77 8.06
N ALA A 261 21.86 8.03 8.20
CA ALA A 261 21.85 8.66 9.52
C ALA A 261 20.82 7.97 10.45
N PRO A 262 20.97 8.05 11.77
CA PRO A 262 20.11 7.33 12.73
C PRO A 262 18.59 7.54 12.56
N ASP A 263 18.19 8.74 12.12
CA ASP A 263 16.78 9.11 11.92
C ASP A 263 16.35 9.05 10.44
N GLU A 264 17.22 8.54 9.54
CA GLU A 264 16.99 8.49 8.10
C GLU A 264 16.89 7.05 7.55
N TYR A 265 16.65 6.07 8.42
CA TYR A 265 16.45 4.68 8.00
C TYR A 265 15.19 4.53 7.16
N PRO A 266 15.17 3.57 6.20
CA PRO A 266 13.96 3.27 5.46
C PRO A 266 12.81 2.86 6.40
N ALA A 267 11.61 3.34 6.15
CA ALA A 267 10.40 2.82 6.79
C ALA A 267 10.29 1.32 6.48
N ASN A 268 9.91 0.50 7.46
CA ASN A 268 9.97 -0.96 7.34
C ASN A 268 8.75 -1.65 7.96
N SER A 269 8.28 -2.73 7.32
CA SER A 269 7.40 -3.74 7.89
C SER A 269 8.14 -5.08 7.91
N ARG A 270 8.12 -5.79 9.06
CA ARG A 270 8.77 -7.08 9.21
C ARG A 270 7.75 -8.12 9.66
N ILE A 271 7.48 -9.06 8.79
CA ILE A 271 6.33 -9.94 8.87
C ILE A 271 6.80 -11.40 8.79
N GLY A 272 6.24 -12.27 9.62
CA GLY A 272 6.40 -13.70 9.48
C GLY A 272 5.63 -14.24 8.27
N SER A 273 6.17 -15.27 7.63
CA SER A 273 5.51 -15.94 6.52
C SER A 273 5.67 -17.44 6.65
N PRO A 274 4.55 -18.21 6.60
CA PRO A 274 4.61 -19.65 6.70
C PRO A 274 5.31 -20.29 5.50
N ALA A 275 5.37 -19.61 4.35
CA ALA A 275 6.01 -20.13 3.15
C ALA A 275 6.52 -19.01 2.22
N LEU A 276 7.79 -19.12 1.82
CA LEU A 276 8.43 -18.22 0.84
C LEU A 276 8.97 -18.99 -0.38
N GLY A 277 8.77 -20.30 -0.43
CA GLY A 277 9.36 -21.23 -1.40
C GLY A 277 10.44 -22.11 -0.76
N ALA A 278 10.80 -23.18 -1.46
CA ALA A 278 11.82 -24.10 -0.99
C ALA A 278 13.16 -23.39 -0.82
N GLY A 279 13.78 -23.55 0.35
CA GLY A 279 15.11 -23.01 0.63
C GLY A 279 15.18 -21.50 0.74
N VAL A 280 14.07 -20.76 0.93
CA VAL A 280 14.08 -19.30 1.09
C VAL A 280 13.83 -18.94 2.55
N ALA A 281 14.83 -18.30 3.21
CA ALA A 281 14.75 -17.83 4.58
C ALA A 281 14.07 -16.46 4.69
N GLN A 282 14.38 -15.58 3.75
CA GLN A 282 13.88 -14.20 3.72
C GLN A 282 13.55 -13.78 2.29
N ARG A 283 12.45 -13.05 2.17
CA ARG A 283 12.03 -12.33 0.96
C ARG A 283 11.74 -10.89 1.29
N SER A 284 12.26 -9.97 0.48
CA SER A 284 11.99 -8.55 0.67
C SER A 284 11.71 -7.85 -0.65
N TYR A 285 10.97 -6.75 -0.59
CA TYR A 285 10.78 -5.82 -1.69
C TYR A 285 10.86 -4.38 -1.17
N ALA A 286 11.01 -3.41 -2.06
CA ALA A 286 11.27 -2.04 -1.66
C ALA A 286 10.70 -1.00 -2.63
N VAL A 287 10.61 0.24 -2.13
CA VAL A 287 10.47 1.43 -2.98
C VAL A 287 11.65 2.35 -2.75
N ALA A 288 12.19 2.89 -3.85
CA ALA A 288 13.29 3.84 -3.86
C ALA A 288 12.93 5.08 -4.68
N THR A 289 13.66 6.17 -4.50
CA THR A 289 13.45 7.40 -5.27
C THR A 289 14.77 8.15 -5.51
N ARG A 290 14.86 8.82 -6.67
CA ARG A 290 15.89 9.83 -6.94
C ARG A 290 15.56 11.19 -6.33
N GLY A 291 14.25 11.41 -6.05
CA GLY A 291 13.75 12.66 -5.52
C GLY A 291 14.10 12.89 -4.04
N ARG A 292 13.76 14.07 -3.59
CA ARG A 292 13.95 14.43 -2.17
C ARG A 292 13.05 13.58 -1.29
N ARG A 293 13.61 13.15 -0.16
CA ARG A 293 12.89 12.44 0.91
C ARG A 293 12.76 13.32 2.13
N GLN A 294 11.66 13.16 2.84
CA GLN A 294 11.43 13.79 4.15
C GLN A 294 11.00 12.67 5.11
N TYR A 295 11.75 12.51 6.18
CA TYR A 295 11.41 11.59 7.25
C TYR A 295 10.42 12.27 8.19
N VAL A 296 9.24 11.66 8.35
CA VAL A 296 8.16 12.23 9.16
C VAL A 296 7.93 11.34 10.37
N GLU A 297 8.05 11.93 11.53
CA GLU A 297 7.91 11.24 12.81
C GLU A 297 6.97 11.96 13.75
N SER A 298 6.08 11.21 14.39
CA SER A 298 5.22 11.68 15.46
C SER A 298 5.82 11.32 16.82
N LYS A 299 5.87 12.28 17.73
CA LYS A 299 6.28 12.01 19.13
C LYS A 299 5.27 11.14 19.90
N PHE A 300 4.07 10.94 19.35
CA PHE A 300 3.00 10.15 19.98
C PHE A 300 2.93 8.71 19.44
N ALA A 301 3.69 8.38 18.39
CA ALA A 301 3.84 7.04 17.88
C ALA A 301 5.21 6.46 18.26
N ARG A 302 5.36 5.14 18.16
CA ARG A 302 6.61 4.43 18.47
C ARG A 302 7.77 4.97 17.65
N ARG A 303 8.87 5.36 18.30
CA ARG A 303 10.12 5.74 17.64
C ARG A 303 11.16 4.63 17.75
N THR A 304 11.84 4.36 16.67
CA THR A 304 12.87 3.31 16.60
C THR A 304 14.10 3.79 15.80
N PRO A 305 14.83 4.80 16.31
CA PRO A 305 16.05 5.28 15.66
C PRO A 305 17.02 4.12 15.38
N ARG A 306 17.73 4.16 14.24
CA ARG A 306 18.62 3.09 13.75
C ARG A 306 17.95 1.75 13.49
N VAL A 307 16.61 1.67 13.51
CA VAL A 307 15.87 0.47 13.14
C VAL A 307 15.01 0.73 11.92
N PHE A 308 14.13 1.72 11.98
CA PHE A 308 13.33 2.22 10.85
C PHE A 308 12.73 3.59 11.17
N ALA A 309 12.41 4.37 10.14
CA ALA A 309 11.56 5.56 10.27
C ALA A 309 10.09 5.17 10.38
N GLN A 310 9.30 5.96 11.11
CA GLN A 310 7.85 5.78 11.17
C GLN A 310 7.22 5.95 9.79
N SER A 311 7.68 6.94 9.03
CA SER A 311 7.24 7.16 7.66
C SER A 311 8.26 7.98 6.87
N VAL A 312 8.20 7.86 5.54
CA VAL A 312 9.02 8.64 4.62
C VAL A 312 8.14 9.23 3.53
N ARG A 313 8.23 10.53 3.35
CA ARG A 313 7.61 11.27 2.25
C ARG A 313 8.58 11.37 1.07
N ALA A 314 8.14 10.92 -0.11
CA ALA A 314 8.83 11.04 -1.38
C ALA A 314 7.90 11.77 -2.37
N GLY A 315 8.23 13.03 -2.70
CA GLY A 315 7.31 13.90 -3.41
C GLY A 315 6.00 14.11 -2.63
N ASP A 316 4.89 13.81 -3.26
CA ASP A 316 3.55 13.88 -2.62
C ASP A 316 3.11 12.58 -1.94
N TRP A 317 3.93 11.53 -2.02
CA TRP A 317 3.62 10.24 -1.44
C TRP A 317 4.23 10.07 -0.05
N LEU A 318 3.43 9.66 0.93
CA LEU A 318 3.87 9.27 2.26
C LEU A 318 3.73 7.77 2.43
N PHE A 319 4.84 7.08 2.69
CA PHE A 319 4.87 5.65 2.98
C PHE A 319 5.11 5.44 4.47
N ILE A 320 4.13 4.85 5.15
CA ILE A 320 4.13 4.63 6.59
C ILE A 320 4.58 3.19 6.87
N ALA A 321 5.51 3.02 7.80
CA ALA A 321 5.97 1.73 8.29
C ALA A 321 4.84 0.95 8.98
N GLY A 322 5.04 -0.35 9.18
CA GLY A 322 4.14 -1.17 9.99
C GLY A 322 3.97 -0.59 11.39
N GLN A 323 2.73 -0.36 11.77
CA GLN A 323 2.35 0.13 13.09
C GLN A 323 1.74 -1.01 13.89
N ASP A 324 2.40 -1.39 14.95
CA ASP A 324 1.95 -2.36 15.96
C ASP A 324 1.34 -1.63 17.15
N ALA A 325 0.61 -2.33 18.00
CA ALA A 325 0.06 -1.76 19.25
C ALA A 325 1.15 -1.62 20.32
N VAL A 326 2.09 -0.70 20.10
CA VAL A 326 3.26 -0.46 20.95
C VAL A 326 3.30 1.02 21.36
N ASP A 327 3.66 1.31 22.59
CA ASP A 327 3.82 2.69 23.06
C ASP A 327 5.18 3.30 22.68
N VAL A 328 5.39 4.54 23.06
CA VAL A 328 6.65 5.26 22.81
C VAL A 328 7.83 4.66 23.58
N ALA A 329 7.58 3.90 24.65
CA ALA A 329 8.59 3.19 25.44
C ALA A 329 8.87 1.76 24.93
N GLN A 330 8.33 1.40 23.75
CA GLN A 330 8.49 0.08 23.12
C GLN A 330 7.75 -1.07 23.85
N GLN A 331 6.78 -0.77 24.71
CA GLN A 331 5.98 -1.78 25.37
C GLN A 331 4.76 -2.13 24.52
N THR A 332 4.50 -3.43 24.35
CA THR A 332 3.27 -3.89 23.68
C THR A 332 2.07 -3.61 24.58
N LEU A 333 1.08 -2.93 24.01
CA LEU A 333 -0.16 -2.56 24.70
C LEU A 333 -1.26 -3.59 24.41
N PHE A 334 -2.21 -3.70 25.34
CA PHE A 334 -3.44 -4.50 25.15
C PHE A 334 -3.15 -5.96 24.74
N VAL A 335 -2.18 -6.60 25.40
CA VAL A 335 -1.80 -7.99 25.14
C VAL A 335 -3.02 -8.91 25.21
N GLY A 336 -3.26 -9.67 24.13
CA GLY A 336 -4.41 -10.57 24.02
C GLY A 336 -5.73 -9.92 23.56
N ASP A 337 -5.78 -8.60 23.40
CA ASP A 337 -6.99 -7.89 22.93
C ASP A 337 -6.81 -7.36 21.50
N LEU A 338 -7.25 -8.13 20.51
CA LEU A 338 -7.17 -7.79 19.09
C LEU A 338 -7.90 -6.49 18.74
N ARG A 339 -9.07 -6.24 19.36
CA ARG A 339 -9.85 -5.01 19.12
C ARG A 339 -9.08 -3.77 19.59
N ALA A 340 -8.58 -3.79 20.83
CA ALA A 340 -7.85 -2.67 21.39
C ALA A 340 -6.50 -2.46 20.69
N GLN A 341 -5.82 -3.54 20.28
CA GLN A 341 -4.61 -3.42 19.47
C GLN A 341 -4.88 -2.83 18.09
N THR A 342 -5.99 -3.21 17.43
CA THR A 342 -6.39 -2.62 16.15
C THR A 342 -6.66 -1.12 16.28
N GLU A 343 -7.37 -0.70 17.32
CA GLU A 343 -7.60 0.72 17.61
C GLU A 343 -6.28 1.47 17.80
N GLN A 344 -5.34 0.91 18.54
CA GLN A 344 -4.03 1.53 18.79
C GLN A 344 -3.22 1.67 17.49
N CYS A 345 -3.22 0.67 16.61
CA CYS A 345 -2.55 0.75 15.31
C CYS A 345 -3.14 1.89 14.46
N VAL A 346 -4.47 1.98 14.37
CA VAL A 346 -5.15 3.05 13.63
C VAL A 346 -4.87 4.43 14.24
N ARG A 347 -4.78 4.52 15.57
CA ARG A 347 -4.42 5.74 16.28
C ARG A 347 -2.99 6.18 15.97
N GLN A 348 -2.05 5.24 15.85
CA GLN A 348 -0.68 5.58 15.45
C GLN A 348 -0.61 6.10 14.01
N LEU A 349 -1.36 5.50 13.09
CA LEU A 349 -1.49 6.05 11.73
C LEU A 349 -1.99 7.49 11.76
N GLN A 350 -3.01 7.79 12.56
CA GLN A 350 -3.52 9.17 12.72
C GLN A 350 -2.43 10.13 13.21
N PHE A 351 -1.67 9.77 14.25
CA PHE A 351 -0.59 10.60 14.75
C PHE A 351 0.50 10.89 13.72
N ILE A 352 0.82 9.90 12.89
CA ILE A 352 1.81 10.05 11.82
C ILE A 352 1.25 10.95 10.71
N MET A 353 -0.03 10.76 10.33
CA MET A 353 -0.69 11.62 9.34
C MET A 353 -0.74 13.08 9.79
N GLU A 354 -1.09 13.33 11.04
CA GLU A 354 -1.09 14.68 11.63
C GLU A 354 0.33 15.31 11.62
N ALA A 355 1.36 14.52 11.94
CA ALA A 355 2.75 14.98 11.88
C ALA A 355 3.21 15.29 10.44
N ALA A 356 2.64 14.60 9.45
CA ALA A 356 2.88 14.85 8.03
C ALA A 356 2.10 16.05 7.46
N GLY A 357 1.23 16.68 8.28
CA GLY A 357 0.34 17.75 7.83
C GLY A 357 -0.87 17.28 7.04
N GLY A 358 -1.15 15.97 7.07
CA GLY A 358 -2.29 15.31 6.43
C GLY A 358 -3.39 14.91 7.41
N THR A 359 -4.36 14.18 6.89
CA THR A 359 -5.49 13.63 7.62
C THR A 359 -5.69 12.15 7.26
N MET A 360 -6.57 11.45 7.96
CA MET A 360 -6.88 10.06 7.61
C MET A 360 -7.52 9.90 6.22
N ASP A 361 -8.16 10.95 5.69
CA ASP A 361 -8.73 10.97 4.33
C ASP A 361 -7.66 10.93 3.23
N ASP A 362 -6.41 11.24 3.55
CA ASP A 362 -5.29 11.20 2.60
C ASP A 362 -4.69 9.79 2.48
N ILE A 363 -5.05 8.87 3.38
CA ILE A 363 -4.63 7.47 3.27
C ILE A 363 -5.38 6.81 2.11
N VAL A 364 -4.64 6.43 1.08
CA VAL A 364 -5.19 5.78 -0.12
C VAL A 364 -5.14 4.26 -0.03
N LYS A 365 -4.21 3.72 0.76
CA LYS A 365 -4.00 2.28 0.91
C LYS A 365 -3.60 1.92 2.33
N THR A 366 -4.11 0.77 2.79
CA THR A 366 -3.60 0.09 3.98
C THR A 366 -3.31 -1.38 3.68
N THR A 367 -2.27 -1.93 4.30
CA THR A 367 -2.00 -3.36 4.32
C THR A 367 -2.07 -3.83 5.76
N VAL A 368 -2.83 -4.88 6.00
CA VAL A 368 -3.08 -5.38 7.35
C VAL A 368 -2.58 -6.80 7.49
N TYR A 369 -1.79 -7.02 8.51
CA TYR A 369 -1.25 -8.30 8.92
C TYR A 369 -1.88 -8.69 10.25
N VAL A 370 -2.67 -9.77 10.26
CA VAL A 370 -3.31 -10.32 11.46
C VAL A 370 -2.59 -11.60 11.83
N LEU A 371 -2.22 -11.75 13.10
CA LEU A 371 -1.58 -12.98 13.59
C LEU A 371 -2.52 -14.18 13.43
N ASP A 372 -1.98 -15.33 13.06
CA ASP A 372 -2.75 -16.57 12.95
C ASP A 372 -3.42 -16.95 14.27
N GLY A 373 -4.58 -17.62 14.17
CA GLY A 373 -5.42 -17.94 15.33
C GLY A 373 -6.32 -16.80 15.81
N GLN A 374 -6.27 -15.61 15.21
CA GLN A 374 -7.14 -14.48 15.58
C GLN A 374 -8.46 -14.51 14.79
N ASP A 375 -9.53 -14.05 15.43
CA ASP A 375 -10.83 -13.89 14.76
C ASP A 375 -10.80 -12.68 13.81
N ARG A 376 -10.76 -13.00 12.51
CA ARG A 376 -10.77 -12.00 11.44
C ARG A 376 -11.99 -11.07 11.50
N SER A 377 -13.15 -11.53 11.97
CA SER A 377 -14.35 -10.70 12.05
C SER A 377 -14.23 -9.62 13.12
N VAL A 378 -13.60 -9.94 14.25
CA VAL A 378 -13.27 -8.96 15.30
C VAL A 378 -12.35 -7.89 14.75
N PHE A 379 -11.31 -8.28 14.02
CA PHE A 379 -10.42 -7.31 13.37
C PHE A 379 -11.17 -6.43 12.38
N LEU A 380 -11.92 -6.99 11.42
CA LEU A 380 -12.62 -6.23 10.38
C LEU A 380 -13.63 -5.24 10.99
N GLY A 381 -14.36 -5.66 12.02
CA GLY A 381 -15.28 -4.80 12.77
C GLY A 381 -14.55 -3.64 13.45
N ALA A 382 -13.48 -3.92 14.18
CA ALA A 382 -12.70 -2.90 14.87
C ALA A 382 -12.04 -1.93 13.89
N TYR A 383 -11.36 -2.43 12.86
CA TYR A 383 -10.69 -1.62 11.84
C TYR A 383 -11.69 -0.71 11.11
N GLY A 384 -12.77 -1.28 10.58
CA GLY A 384 -13.80 -0.52 9.88
C GLY A 384 -14.42 0.58 10.73
N GLU A 385 -14.71 0.30 12.02
CA GLU A 385 -15.21 1.28 12.97
C GLU A 385 -14.18 2.40 13.22
N GLN A 386 -12.93 2.05 13.49
CA GLN A 386 -11.91 3.00 13.86
C GLN A 386 -11.48 3.90 12.70
N ILE A 387 -11.39 3.36 11.48
CA ILE A 387 -11.10 4.16 10.29
C ILE A 387 -12.27 5.12 10.02
N ARG A 388 -13.53 4.63 9.97
CA ARG A 388 -14.72 5.47 9.68
C ARG A 388 -14.87 6.65 10.63
N ARG A 389 -14.61 6.45 11.91
CA ARG A 389 -14.68 7.53 12.92
C ARG A 389 -13.69 8.67 12.65
N ARG A 390 -12.62 8.41 11.91
CA ARG A 390 -11.53 9.35 11.62
C ARG A 390 -11.58 9.93 10.20
N LEU A 391 -12.38 9.34 9.33
CA LEU A 391 -12.63 9.85 7.99
C LEU A 391 -13.70 10.95 8.00
N ARG A 392 -13.49 11.97 7.19
CA ARG A 392 -14.50 12.97 6.83
C ARG A 392 -15.21 12.58 5.54
N SER A 393 -14.52 11.84 4.67
CA SER A 393 -15.04 11.30 3.42
C SER A 393 -15.80 9.98 3.67
N PRO A 394 -16.72 9.58 2.78
CA PRO A 394 -17.40 8.27 2.87
C PRO A 394 -16.49 7.10 2.42
N TRP A 395 -15.29 7.37 1.92
CA TRP A 395 -14.45 6.39 1.24
C TRP A 395 -13.44 5.76 2.19
N MET A 396 -13.41 4.43 2.21
CA MET A 396 -12.40 3.67 2.91
C MET A 396 -11.11 3.59 2.08
N PRO A 397 -9.91 3.50 2.70
CA PRO A 397 -8.69 3.19 1.97
C PRO A 397 -8.81 1.88 1.17
N ALA A 398 -8.18 1.81 0.00
CA ALA A 398 -7.96 0.52 -0.65
C ALA A 398 -7.14 -0.36 0.28
N GLY A 399 -7.43 -1.66 0.33
CA GLY A 399 -6.69 -2.46 1.27
C GLY A 399 -6.90 -3.96 1.15
N LEU A 400 -6.02 -4.64 1.81
CA LEU A 400 -6.08 -6.06 1.98
C LEU A 400 -5.73 -6.45 3.41
N THR A 401 -6.27 -7.58 3.82
CA THR A 401 -5.92 -8.25 5.07
C THR A 401 -5.38 -9.63 4.76
N MET A 402 -4.24 -9.97 5.36
CA MET A 402 -3.68 -11.31 5.32
C MET A 402 -3.42 -11.80 6.74
N THR A 403 -3.56 -13.10 6.94
CA THR A 403 -3.19 -13.77 8.18
C THR A 403 -1.76 -14.29 8.05
N VAL A 404 -0.92 -14.02 9.03
CA VAL A 404 0.52 -14.31 9.04
C VAL A 404 0.90 -15.14 10.26
N ASP A 405 1.98 -15.91 10.16
CA ASP A 405 2.40 -16.84 11.23
C ASP A 405 3.18 -16.17 12.37
N ALA A 406 3.70 -14.95 12.16
CA ALA A 406 4.36 -14.21 13.22
C ALA A 406 4.34 -12.70 12.98
N LEU A 407 4.26 -11.95 14.07
CA LEU A 407 4.46 -10.51 14.20
C LEU A 407 5.48 -10.24 15.32
N ARG A 408 5.59 -8.98 15.75
CA ARG A 408 6.30 -8.65 16.98
C ARG A 408 5.69 -9.44 18.16
N PRO A 409 6.47 -9.89 19.14
CA PRO A 409 5.92 -10.57 20.31
C PRO A 409 4.76 -9.79 20.94
N ASP A 410 3.70 -10.52 21.29
CA ASP A 410 2.46 -10.03 21.91
C ASP A 410 1.62 -9.07 21.02
N CYS A 411 2.04 -8.80 19.78
CA CYS A 411 1.24 -8.09 18.81
C CYS A 411 0.38 -9.06 18.00
N LEU A 412 -0.91 -8.76 17.89
CA LEU A 412 -1.91 -9.55 17.18
C LEU A 412 -2.24 -8.97 15.81
N VAL A 413 -1.84 -7.71 15.58
CA VAL A 413 -2.09 -6.98 14.34
C VAL A 413 -0.98 -5.96 14.10
N GLU A 414 -0.60 -5.80 12.81
CA GLU A 414 0.25 -4.73 12.31
C GLU A 414 -0.42 -4.10 11.09
N ILE A 415 -0.35 -2.77 10.93
CA ILE A 415 -0.95 -2.05 9.82
C ILE A 415 0.07 -1.10 9.23
N ASP A 416 0.34 -1.21 7.93
CA ASP A 416 1.06 -0.18 7.18
C ASP A 416 0.12 0.60 6.25
N ALA A 417 0.57 1.77 5.77
CA ALA A 417 -0.25 2.60 4.92
C ALA A 417 0.58 3.38 3.89
N VAL A 418 -0.12 3.77 2.81
CA VAL A 418 0.35 4.76 1.85
C VAL A 418 -0.67 5.89 1.81
N ALA A 419 -0.19 7.13 1.88
CA ALA A 419 -1.01 8.33 1.77
C ALA A 419 -0.51 9.24 0.65
N TRP A 420 -1.42 10.05 0.11
CA TRP A 420 -1.11 11.05 -0.89
C TRP A 420 -1.39 12.46 -0.34
N LEU A 421 -0.35 13.28 -0.30
CA LEU A 421 -0.34 14.63 0.28
C LEU A 421 -0.18 15.72 -0.78
N GLY A 422 -0.46 15.40 -2.03
CA GLY A 422 -0.46 16.34 -3.15
C GLY A 422 -1.71 17.22 -3.21
N PRO A 423 -1.81 18.08 -4.21
CA PRO A 423 -2.98 18.94 -4.41
C PRO A 423 -4.26 18.13 -4.54
N ARG A 424 -5.31 18.59 -3.87
CA ARG A 424 -6.67 18.00 -3.93
C ARG A 424 -7.50 18.57 -5.06
#